data_cc3a4b0e8741c3568eaed1cb00dfc2a8
#
_entry.id   cc3a4b0e8741c3568eaed1cb00dfc2a8
#
_cell.length_a   1.000
_cell.length_b   1.000
_cell.length_c   1.000
_cell.angle_alpha   90.00
_cell.angle_beta   90.00
_cell.angle_gamma   90.00
#
_symmetry.space_group_name_H-M   'P 1'
#
loop_
_entity.id
_entity.type
_entity.pdbx_description
1 polymer ?
#
loop_
_entity_poly.entity_id
_entity_poly.type
_entity_poly.pdbx_seq_one_letter_code
_entity_poly.pdbx_strand_id
1 'polypeptide(L)'
;MDSLYGSACGAYIYDEDVLDFLVKYDNNLAGEMQILQPDCRTIINSQFLVAYRSVYDAAGAALSADTLFRLGYDRIPKCFGLMDTSALQGIGIGAVQTVPGLSLSGKDVLVGFIDTGIDFANPLFRRADGTCRVTAIWDQTQTAYEAGEPNMSVQSGEIDTRPIFGYGREYPQELLNLAIQTEQPYQIVPSWDIDGHGTFLASVAAGNTYLDGDDIFSGVAPESDIIMVKLKQAKQRLRDFFLIPDGVPCYSEADIILGVKYLINKAMELGKPLVICLGLGTNQGDHNGNLNLELYLDTVQPEKEEKRKQVPQESLGL
;
A
#
# COMPACT_ATOMS: atom_id res chain seq x y z
N MET A 1 -6.20 -17.74 -8.52
CA MET A 1 -6.43 -16.33 -8.12
C MET A 1 -7.09 -16.39 -6.76
N ASP A 2 -6.31 -16.22 -5.71
CA ASP A 2 -6.88 -16.10 -4.37
C ASP A 2 -7.66 -14.78 -4.32
N SER A 3 -8.93 -14.89 -3.96
CA SER A 3 -9.85 -13.75 -3.92
C SER A 3 -9.25 -12.63 -3.05
N LEU A 4 -9.06 -11.44 -3.61
CA LEU A 4 -8.72 -10.23 -2.87
C LEU A 4 -9.79 -9.90 -1.81
N TYR A 5 -11.01 -10.38 -2.03
CA TYR A 5 -12.18 -10.14 -1.22
C TYR A 5 -12.44 -11.35 -0.33
N GLY A 6 -12.44 -11.15 0.99
CA GLY A 6 -12.91 -12.17 1.91
C GLY A 6 -11.86 -12.88 2.76
N SER A 7 -10.89 -12.13 3.31
CA SER A 7 -10.15 -12.63 4.47
C SER A 7 -11.08 -12.62 5.68
N ALA A 8 -11.23 -13.77 6.34
CA ALA A 8 -11.97 -13.89 7.60
C ALA A 8 -11.28 -13.15 8.77
N CYS A 9 -10.17 -12.44 8.51
CA CYS A 9 -9.30 -11.84 9.52
C CYS A 9 -9.71 -10.42 9.95
N GLY A 10 -10.72 -9.80 9.34
CA GLY A 10 -11.09 -8.41 9.60
C GLY A 10 -11.24 -8.05 11.09
N ALA A 11 -11.83 -8.95 11.88
CA ALA A 11 -12.01 -8.75 13.31
C ALA A 11 -10.68 -8.67 14.10
N TYR A 12 -9.62 -9.30 13.59
CA TYR A 12 -8.31 -9.35 14.29
C TYR A 12 -7.40 -8.18 13.95
N ILE A 13 -7.62 -7.51 12.82
CA ILE A 13 -6.69 -6.51 12.27
C ILE A 13 -6.69 -5.23 13.09
N TYR A 14 -7.85 -4.86 13.65
CA TYR A 14 -7.98 -3.66 14.50
C TYR A 14 -7.98 -3.97 16.00
N ASP A 15 -8.01 -5.26 16.37
CA ASP A 15 -8.04 -5.68 17.77
C ASP A 15 -6.65 -5.49 18.40
N GLU A 16 -6.57 -4.64 19.43
CA GLU A 16 -5.34 -4.35 20.16
C GLU A 16 -4.85 -5.54 20.99
N ASP A 17 -5.72 -6.52 21.27
CA ASP A 17 -5.36 -7.76 21.95
C ASP A 17 -4.88 -8.86 20.99
N VAL A 18 -4.68 -8.52 19.73
CA VAL A 18 -4.16 -9.42 18.70
C VAL A 18 -2.80 -8.94 18.21
N LEU A 19 -1.84 -9.84 18.23
CA LEU A 19 -0.51 -9.64 17.65
C LEU A 19 -0.52 -9.99 16.16
N ASP A 20 0.12 -9.14 15.36
CA ASP A 20 0.38 -9.39 13.95
C ASP A 20 1.79 -9.97 13.81
N PHE A 21 1.93 -11.02 12.99
CA PHE A 21 3.20 -11.62 12.65
C PHE A 21 3.36 -11.65 11.13
N LEU A 22 4.48 -11.17 10.64
CA LEU A 22 4.86 -11.29 9.25
C LEU A 22 5.78 -12.50 9.10
N VAL A 23 5.35 -13.47 8.33
CA VAL A 23 5.97 -14.79 8.26
C VAL A 23 6.46 -15.08 6.87
N LYS A 24 7.76 -15.29 6.74
CA LYS A 24 8.37 -15.92 5.58
C LYS A 24 8.44 -17.42 5.84
N TYR A 25 7.73 -18.25 5.06
CA TYR A 25 7.59 -19.67 5.35
C TYR A 25 8.31 -20.62 4.38
N ASP A 26 8.90 -20.11 3.28
CA ASP A 26 9.81 -20.84 2.38
C ASP A 26 9.46 -22.34 2.18
N ASN A 27 8.21 -22.66 1.82
CA ASN A 27 7.64 -24.00 1.67
C ASN A 27 7.41 -24.79 2.98
N ASN A 28 7.65 -24.19 4.15
CA ASN A 28 7.37 -24.81 5.46
C ASN A 28 6.17 -24.20 6.17
N LEU A 29 5.08 -23.97 5.45
CA LEU A 29 3.86 -23.38 6.01
C LEU A 29 3.34 -24.17 7.22
N ALA A 30 3.37 -25.51 7.18
CA ALA A 30 2.87 -26.34 8.26
C ALA A 30 3.67 -26.15 9.57
N GLY A 31 4.99 -26.05 9.47
CA GLY A 31 5.87 -25.80 10.61
C GLY A 31 5.62 -24.43 11.25
N GLU A 32 5.48 -23.37 10.42
CA GLU A 32 5.16 -22.05 10.91
C GLU A 32 3.79 -21.99 11.60
N MET A 33 2.77 -22.66 11.05
CA MET A 33 1.44 -22.73 11.67
C MET A 33 1.46 -23.50 12.99
N GLN A 34 2.32 -24.50 13.13
CA GLN A 34 2.47 -25.23 14.40
C GLN A 34 3.13 -24.37 15.49
N ILE A 35 4.08 -23.52 15.11
CA ILE A 35 4.77 -22.60 16.04
C ILE A 35 3.84 -21.46 16.45
N LEU A 36 3.24 -20.79 15.46
CA LEU A 36 2.46 -19.57 15.67
C LEU A 36 1.07 -19.86 16.24
N GLN A 37 0.45 -20.99 15.85
CA GLN A 37 -0.96 -21.29 16.17
C GLN A 37 -1.87 -20.07 16.00
N PRO A 38 -1.91 -19.45 14.80
CA PRO A 38 -2.64 -18.21 14.61
C PRO A 38 -4.14 -18.44 14.62
N ASP A 39 -4.89 -17.44 15.13
CA ASP A 39 -6.34 -17.43 15.09
C ASP A 39 -6.86 -17.15 13.67
N CYS A 40 -6.10 -16.36 12.92
CA CYS A 40 -6.37 -16.08 11.51
C CYS A 40 -5.08 -15.80 10.73
N ARG A 41 -5.15 -15.90 9.39
CA ARG A 41 -4.00 -15.58 8.52
C ARG A 41 -4.45 -15.03 7.18
N THR A 42 -3.65 -14.14 6.61
CA THR A 42 -3.77 -13.64 5.25
C THR A 42 -2.55 -14.04 4.44
N ILE A 43 -2.74 -14.86 3.40
CA ILE A 43 -1.63 -15.28 2.51
C ILE A 43 -1.32 -14.14 1.56
N ILE A 44 -0.06 -13.70 1.54
CA ILE A 44 0.43 -12.66 0.64
C ILE A 44 0.82 -13.29 -0.71
N ASN A 45 1.72 -14.26 -0.68
CA ASN A 45 2.15 -15.04 -1.86
C ASN A 45 2.60 -16.44 -1.44
N SER A 46 3.34 -17.16 -2.30
CA SER A 46 3.85 -18.51 -2.00
C SER A 46 4.92 -18.57 -0.90
N GLN A 47 5.43 -17.44 -0.44
CA GLN A 47 6.52 -17.36 0.55
C GLN A 47 6.16 -16.57 1.80
N PHE A 48 5.17 -15.66 1.73
CA PHE A 48 4.84 -14.73 2.79
C PHE A 48 3.37 -14.78 3.18
N LEU A 49 3.09 -14.63 4.47
CA LEU A 49 1.75 -14.41 5.03
C LEU A 49 1.81 -13.46 6.22
N VAL A 50 0.67 -12.86 6.53
CA VAL A 50 0.42 -12.20 7.83
C VAL A 50 -0.41 -13.16 8.67
N ALA A 51 0.04 -13.45 9.89
CA ALA A 51 -0.65 -14.26 10.85
C ALA A 51 -1.10 -13.39 12.03
N TYR A 52 -2.31 -13.61 12.51
CA TYR A 52 -2.92 -12.86 13.60
C TYR A 52 -3.16 -13.83 14.77
N ARG A 53 -2.70 -13.47 15.95
CA ARG A 53 -2.85 -14.30 17.15
C ARG A 53 -3.21 -13.48 18.38
N SER A 54 -4.27 -13.89 19.08
CA SER A 54 -4.65 -13.30 20.37
C SER A 54 -3.53 -13.44 21.39
N VAL A 55 -3.38 -12.42 22.23
CA VAL A 55 -2.49 -12.48 23.42
C VAL A 55 -3.06 -13.34 24.53
N TYR A 56 -4.27 -13.84 24.36
CA TYR A 56 -4.93 -14.75 25.31
C TYR A 56 -5.05 -16.14 24.68
N ASP A 57 -4.95 -17.16 25.51
CA ASP A 57 -5.24 -18.54 25.11
C ASP A 57 -6.76 -18.82 25.07
N ALA A 58 -7.13 -20.01 24.63
CA ALA A 58 -8.53 -20.43 24.54
C ALA A 58 -9.28 -20.44 25.90
N ALA A 59 -8.55 -20.40 27.02
CA ALA A 59 -9.12 -20.28 28.36
C ALA A 59 -9.20 -18.82 28.85
N GLY A 60 -8.78 -17.86 28.05
CA GLY A 60 -8.76 -16.42 28.37
C GLY A 60 -7.58 -16.02 29.25
N ALA A 61 -6.56 -16.87 29.42
CA ALA A 61 -5.34 -16.52 30.12
C ALA A 61 -4.32 -15.88 29.19
N ALA A 62 -3.62 -14.83 29.66
CA ALA A 62 -2.58 -14.18 28.88
C ALA A 62 -1.45 -15.15 28.52
N LEU A 63 -0.97 -15.08 27.29
CA LEU A 63 0.17 -15.90 26.85
C LEU A 63 1.41 -15.61 27.71
N SER A 64 2.12 -16.66 28.08
CA SER A 64 3.34 -16.52 28.89
C SER A 64 4.46 -15.82 28.10
N ALA A 65 5.38 -15.17 28.81
CA ALA A 65 6.57 -14.57 28.21
C ALA A 65 7.41 -15.60 27.41
N ASP A 66 7.48 -16.87 27.90
CA ASP A 66 8.16 -17.94 27.16
C ASP A 66 7.46 -18.26 25.83
N THR A 67 6.14 -18.27 25.81
CA THR A 67 5.38 -18.46 24.58
C THR A 67 5.65 -17.31 23.59
N LEU A 68 5.60 -16.07 24.05
CA LEU A 68 5.87 -14.90 23.22
C LEU A 68 7.32 -14.91 22.68
N PHE A 69 8.29 -15.29 23.50
CA PHE A 69 9.68 -15.42 23.09
C PHE A 69 9.89 -16.46 21.98
N ARG A 70 9.18 -17.58 22.03
CA ARG A 70 9.24 -18.63 20.99
C ARG A 70 8.66 -18.20 19.64
N LEU A 71 7.84 -17.16 19.62
CA LEU A 71 7.27 -16.64 18.37
C LEU A 71 8.33 -15.98 17.47
N GLY A 72 9.45 -15.55 18.03
CA GLY A 72 10.62 -15.04 17.32
C GLY A 72 10.51 -13.57 16.93
N TYR A 73 11.59 -12.83 17.17
CA TYR A 73 11.68 -11.38 16.86
C TYR A 73 11.55 -11.08 15.35
N ASP A 74 12.05 -11.96 14.53
CA ASP A 74 12.07 -11.82 13.05
C ASP A 74 10.67 -11.79 12.44
N ARG A 75 9.69 -12.40 13.14
CA ARG A 75 8.29 -12.41 12.70
C ARG A 75 7.51 -11.18 13.15
N ILE A 76 8.06 -10.38 14.07
CA ILE A 76 7.42 -9.14 14.52
C ILE A 76 7.59 -8.10 13.43
N PRO A 77 6.49 -7.55 12.85
CA PRO A 77 6.55 -6.50 11.85
C PRO A 77 7.32 -5.31 12.38
N LYS A 78 8.15 -4.70 11.54
CA LYS A 78 8.87 -3.49 11.90
C LYS A 78 7.95 -2.27 11.81
N CYS A 79 8.34 -1.21 12.49
CA CYS A 79 7.65 0.07 12.46
C CYS A 79 8.34 1.05 11.51
N PHE A 80 7.56 1.74 10.71
CA PHE A 80 8.01 2.72 9.73
C PHE A 80 7.43 4.08 10.09
N GLY A 81 8.25 5.13 9.97
CA GLY A 81 7.85 6.53 10.10
C GLY A 81 7.89 7.23 8.76
N LEU A 82 7.33 8.44 8.70
CA LEU A 82 7.39 9.28 7.51
C LEU A 82 8.83 9.76 7.29
N MET A 83 9.26 9.82 6.02
CA MET A 83 10.58 10.33 5.64
C MET A 83 10.51 11.83 5.34
N ASP A 84 11.60 12.55 5.63
CA ASP A 84 11.72 13.96 5.28
C ASP A 84 11.78 14.14 3.76
N THR A 85 11.10 15.17 3.29
CA THR A 85 10.93 15.52 1.87
C THR A 85 12.12 16.27 1.26
N SER A 86 13.12 16.63 2.06
CA SER A 86 14.30 17.41 1.63
C SER A 86 15.14 16.71 0.55
N ALA A 87 15.05 15.38 0.42
CA ALA A 87 15.80 14.60 -0.55
C ALA A 87 15.36 14.80 -2.03
N LEU A 88 14.18 15.36 -2.28
CA LEU A 88 13.59 15.45 -3.63
C LEU A 88 14.19 16.58 -4.48
N GLN A 89 14.84 17.57 -3.88
CA GLN A 89 15.38 18.74 -4.59
C GLN A 89 16.69 18.47 -5.36
N GLY A 90 17.37 17.34 -5.10
CA GLY A 90 18.70 17.02 -5.63
C GLY A 90 18.76 16.23 -6.94
N ILE A 91 17.64 15.71 -7.45
CA ILE A 91 17.65 14.60 -8.45
C ILE A 91 17.67 15.07 -9.92
N GLY A 92 17.56 16.38 -10.22
CA GLY A 92 17.70 16.92 -11.58
C GLY A 92 16.61 16.50 -12.59
N ILE A 93 15.44 16.10 -12.12
CA ILE A 93 14.32 15.54 -12.92
C ILE A 93 13.78 16.51 -13.95
N GLY A 94 13.76 17.82 -13.66
CA GLY A 94 13.30 18.86 -14.59
C GLY A 94 14.06 18.83 -15.94
N ALA A 95 15.28 18.35 -15.96
CA ALA A 95 16.06 18.21 -17.20
C ALA A 95 15.52 17.08 -18.10
N VAL A 96 14.95 16.01 -17.55
CA VAL A 96 14.46 14.86 -18.32
C VAL A 96 13.13 15.15 -19.00
N GLN A 97 12.27 15.93 -18.37
CA GLN A 97 10.97 16.34 -18.92
C GLN A 97 11.12 17.26 -20.15
N THR A 98 12.22 18.02 -20.23
CA THR A 98 12.48 19.01 -21.29
C THR A 98 13.30 18.47 -22.45
N VAL A 99 13.69 17.18 -22.46
CA VAL A 99 14.45 16.58 -23.58
C VAL A 99 13.57 16.55 -24.83
N PRO A 100 13.96 17.26 -25.91
CA PRO A 100 13.18 17.26 -27.14
C PRO A 100 13.04 15.85 -27.72
N GLY A 101 11.80 15.44 -27.99
CA GLY A 101 11.47 14.14 -28.59
C GLY A 101 11.24 12.98 -27.63
N LEU A 102 11.44 13.13 -26.30
CA LEU A 102 11.10 12.11 -25.32
C LEU A 102 9.72 12.35 -24.69
N SER A 103 9.36 13.60 -24.39
CA SER A 103 8.05 14.00 -23.81
C SER A 103 7.53 13.06 -22.72
N LEU A 104 8.41 12.71 -21.77
CA LEU A 104 8.11 11.74 -20.72
C LEU A 104 7.22 12.40 -19.67
N SER A 105 5.92 12.10 -19.71
CA SER A 105 4.90 12.66 -18.81
C SER A 105 4.28 11.64 -17.87
N GLY A 106 4.69 10.37 -17.98
CA GLY A 106 4.08 9.26 -17.21
C GLY A 106 2.74 8.77 -17.77
N LYS A 107 2.36 9.18 -18.97
CA LYS A 107 1.13 8.73 -19.62
C LYS A 107 1.07 7.20 -19.69
N ASP A 108 -0.12 6.64 -19.38
CA ASP A 108 -0.39 5.19 -19.32
C ASP A 108 0.43 4.41 -18.27
N VAL A 109 1.07 5.09 -17.33
CA VAL A 109 1.76 4.51 -16.18
C VAL A 109 0.95 4.77 -14.91
N LEU A 110 0.93 3.79 -14.00
CA LEU A 110 0.41 3.94 -12.65
C LEU A 110 1.53 4.33 -11.70
N VAL A 111 1.31 5.36 -10.89
CA VAL A 111 2.13 5.66 -9.72
C VAL A 111 1.33 5.29 -8.48
N GLY A 112 1.79 4.28 -7.76
CA GLY A 112 1.18 3.79 -6.53
C GLY A 112 1.87 4.37 -5.30
N PHE A 113 1.11 4.90 -4.36
CA PHE A 113 1.58 5.45 -3.10
C PHE A 113 1.08 4.60 -1.94
N ILE A 114 1.94 4.43 -0.95
CA ILE A 114 1.60 3.83 0.34
C ILE A 114 2.03 4.84 1.40
N ASP A 115 1.05 5.57 1.97
CA ASP A 115 1.33 6.76 2.78
C ASP A 115 0.13 7.15 3.68
N THR A 116 0.08 8.41 4.14
CA THR A 116 -0.95 8.96 5.03
C THR A 116 -2.30 9.17 4.36
N GLY A 117 -2.37 9.13 3.03
CA GLY A 117 -3.57 9.39 2.24
C GLY A 117 -3.32 10.34 1.09
N ILE A 118 -4.39 10.81 0.46
CA ILE A 118 -4.34 11.80 -0.62
C ILE A 118 -5.58 12.70 -0.57
N ASP A 119 -5.39 13.99 -0.75
CA ASP A 119 -6.47 14.93 -1.09
C ASP A 119 -6.87 14.73 -2.56
N PHE A 120 -7.71 13.73 -2.82
CA PHE A 120 -8.13 13.37 -4.18
C PHE A 120 -8.96 14.48 -4.85
N ALA A 121 -9.51 15.41 -4.09
CA ALA A 121 -10.29 16.54 -4.61
C ALA A 121 -9.39 17.69 -5.10
N ASN A 122 -8.09 17.65 -4.79
CA ASN A 122 -7.14 18.67 -5.22
C ASN A 122 -7.06 18.76 -6.76
N PRO A 123 -7.12 19.97 -7.34
CA PRO A 123 -7.01 20.19 -8.78
C PRO A 123 -5.74 19.60 -9.42
N LEU A 124 -4.64 19.46 -8.67
CA LEU A 124 -3.40 18.84 -9.14
C LEU A 124 -3.59 17.36 -9.58
N PHE A 125 -4.66 16.71 -9.15
CA PHE A 125 -4.96 15.31 -9.49
C PHE A 125 -6.14 15.16 -10.45
N ARG A 126 -6.44 16.19 -11.26
CA ARG A 126 -7.51 16.13 -12.26
C ARG A 126 -6.96 16.10 -13.68
N ARG A 127 -7.66 15.40 -14.57
CA ARG A 127 -7.41 15.46 -16.01
C ARG A 127 -7.99 16.74 -16.60
N ALA A 128 -7.60 17.05 -17.84
CA ALA A 128 -8.12 18.21 -18.57
C ALA A 128 -9.64 18.16 -18.80
N ASP A 129 -10.22 16.96 -18.82
CA ASP A 129 -11.68 16.75 -18.93
C ASP A 129 -12.40 16.88 -17.58
N GLY A 130 -11.68 17.18 -16.50
CA GLY A 130 -12.21 17.35 -15.15
C GLY A 130 -12.31 16.05 -14.35
N THR A 131 -11.99 14.88 -14.91
CA THR A 131 -12.02 13.60 -14.21
C THR A 131 -10.84 13.44 -13.25
N CYS A 132 -11.00 12.61 -12.22
CA CYS A 132 -9.98 12.31 -11.24
C CYS A 132 -8.89 11.40 -11.85
N ARG A 133 -7.61 11.72 -11.61
CA ARG A 133 -6.47 10.87 -11.97
C ARG A 133 -6.20 9.79 -10.92
N VAL A 134 -6.76 9.94 -9.72
CA VAL A 134 -6.72 8.87 -8.71
C VAL A 134 -7.69 7.78 -9.15
N THR A 135 -7.17 6.60 -9.46
CA THR A 135 -7.95 5.47 -9.98
C THR A 135 -8.54 4.61 -8.87
N ALA A 136 -7.89 4.58 -7.70
CA ALA A 136 -8.42 3.93 -6.52
C ALA A 136 -7.72 4.45 -5.26
N ILE A 137 -8.44 4.42 -4.14
CA ILE A 137 -7.91 4.62 -2.80
C ILE A 137 -8.31 3.40 -1.97
N TRP A 138 -7.34 2.72 -1.36
CA TRP A 138 -7.59 1.78 -0.30
C TRP A 138 -7.27 2.42 1.04
N ASP A 139 -8.33 2.77 1.78
CA ASP A 139 -8.20 3.37 3.10
C ASP A 139 -8.23 2.30 4.19
N GLN A 140 -7.07 1.98 4.74
CA GLN A 140 -6.92 0.99 5.81
C GLN A 140 -7.41 1.50 7.17
N THR A 141 -7.69 2.79 7.32
CA THR A 141 -8.18 3.38 8.59
C THR A 141 -9.67 3.14 8.80
N GLN A 142 -10.40 2.79 7.74
CA GLN A 142 -11.83 2.52 7.84
C GLN A 142 -12.05 1.20 8.56
N THR A 143 -12.75 1.25 9.70
CA THR A 143 -13.09 0.07 10.49
C THR A 143 -13.96 -0.89 9.68
N ALA A 144 -13.86 -2.16 10.02
CA ALA A 144 -14.43 -3.28 9.30
C ALA A 144 -15.85 -3.00 8.80
N TYR A 145 -16.05 -3.33 7.54
CA TYR A 145 -17.34 -3.53 6.93
C TYR A 145 -18.14 -4.50 7.80
N GLU A 146 -19.21 -4.04 8.45
CA GLU A 146 -20.13 -4.96 9.07
C GLU A 146 -20.75 -5.80 7.96
N ALA A 147 -20.70 -7.12 8.11
CA ALA A 147 -21.26 -8.03 7.12
C ALA A 147 -22.75 -7.72 6.97
N GLY A 148 -23.12 -7.03 5.90
CA GLY A 148 -24.48 -6.57 5.65
C GLY A 148 -24.62 -5.07 5.39
N GLU A 149 -23.57 -4.25 5.53
CA GLU A 149 -23.64 -2.90 4.99
C GLU A 149 -23.73 -2.98 3.45
N PRO A 150 -24.70 -2.30 2.83
CA PRO A 150 -24.82 -2.32 1.38
C PRO A 150 -23.62 -1.63 0.75
N ASN A 151 -23.20 -2.13 -0.42
CA ASN A 151 -22.37 -1.35 -1.34
C ASN A 151 -22.95 0.06 -1.47
N MET A 152 -22.10 1.08 -1.63
CA MET A 152 -22.63 2.43 -1.79
C MET A 152 -23.52 2.48 -3.04
N SER A 153 -24.82 2.70 -2.82
CA SER A 153 -25.77 2.92 -3.91
C SER A 153 -25.63 4.35 -4.39
N VAL A 154 -25.26 4.53 -5.64
CA VAL A 154 -25.27 5.81 -6.35
C VAL A 154 -26.32 5.74 -7.46
N GLN A 155 -26.74 6.89 -7.98
CA GLN A 155 -27.78 6.97 -9.03
C GLN A 155 -27.49 6.12 -10.29
N SER A 156 -26.22 5.71 -10.49
CA SER A 156 -25.78 4.86 -11.61
C SER A 156 -25.69 3.36 -11.29
N GLY A 157 -26.00 2.93 -10.06
CA GLY A 157 -25.92 1.53 -9.62
C GLY A 157 -25.15 1.34 -8.31
N GLU A 158 -24.88 0.08 -7.97
CA GLU A 158 -24.03 -0.26 -6.83
C GLU A 158 -22.56 -0.16 -7.21
N ILE A 159 -21.79 0.60 -6.42
CA ILE A 159 -20.33 0.66 -6.54
C ILE A 159 -19.73 -0.23 -5.45
N ASP A 160 -18.85 -1.16 -5.86
CA ASP A 160 -18.18 -2.08 -4.94
C ASP A 160 -17.12 -1.33 -4.11
N THR A 161 -17.37 -1.26 -2.81
CA THR A 161 -16.45 -0.65 -1.83
C THR A 161 -16.04 -1.66 -0.77
N ARG A 162 -16.15 -2.96 -1.08
CA ARG A 162 -15.84 -4.04 -0.13
C ARG A 162 -14.40 -3.95 0.38
N PRO A 163 -14.17 -4.41 1.62
CA PRO A 163 -12.84 -4.37 2.20
C PRO A 163 -11.87 -5.27 1.43
N ILE A 164 -10.67 -4.74 1.22
CA ILE A 164 -9.56 -5.49 0.65
C ILE A 164 -8.86 -6.27 1.78
N PHE A 165 -8.54 -7.53 1.54
CA PHE A 165 -7.98 -8.44 2.55
C PHE A 165 -8.79 -8.51 3.86
N GLY A 166 -10.09 -8.18 3.81
CA GLY A 166 -10.98 -8.23 4.95
C GLY A 166 -10.95 -6.99 5.84
N TYR A 167 -10.28 -5.92 5.46
CA TYR A 167 -10.25 -4.66 6.22
C TYR A 167 -10.10 -3.44 5.33
N GLY A 168 -10.30 -2.27 5.92
CA GLY A 168 -10.31 -1.02 5.19
C GLY A 168 -11.47 -0.91 4.21
N ARG A 169 -11.43 0.08 3.38
CA ARG A 169 -12.43 0.31 2.32
C ARG A 169 -11.75 0.76 1.05
N GLU A 170 -12.17 0.19 -0.08
CA GLU A 170 -11.74 0.66 -1.39
C GLU A 170 -12.70 1.71 -1.93
N TYR A 171 -12.16 2.79 -2.49
CA TYR A 171 -12.89 3.82 -3.21
C TYR A 171 -12.42 3.83 -4.66
N PRO A 172 -13.17 3.24 -5.59
CA PRO A 172 -12.80 3.18 -7.01
C PRO A 172 -13.00 4.51 -7.72
N GLN A 173 -12.41 4.65 -8.90
CA GLN A 173 -12.39 5.91 -9.67
C GLN A 173 -13.79 6.46 -9.96
N GLU A 174 -14.78 5.60 -10.21
CA GLU A 174 -16.16 6.01 -10.47
C GLU A 174 -16.74 6.80 -9.29
N LEU A 175 -16.47 6.35 -8.06
CA LEU A 175 -16.92 7.01 -6.84
C LEU A 175 -16.16 8.32 -6.59
N LEU A 176 -14.85 8.31 -6.86
CA LEU A 176 -14.02 9.53 -6.76
C LEU A 176 -14.48 10.58 -7.77
N ASN A 177 -14.78 10.18 -9.01
CA ASN A 177 -15.32 11.09 -10.04
C ASN A 177 -16.67 11.67 -9.63
N LEU A 178 -17.55 10.86 -9.02
CA LEU A 178 -18.83 11.36 -8.50
C LEU A 178 -18.60 12.39 -7.38
N ALA A 179 -17.71 12.06 -6.44
CA ALA A 179 -17.43 12.91 -5.30
C ALA A 179 -16.90 14.29 -5.70
N ILE A 180 -15.95 14.37 -6.64
CA ILE A 180 -15.35 15.65 -7.07
C ILE A 180 -16.30 16.56 -7.85
N GLN A 181 -17.48 16.07 -8.27
CA GLN A 181 -18.53 16.86 -8.91
C GLN A 181 -19.42 17.58 -7.89
N THR A 182 -19.26 17.29 -6.60
CA THR A 182 -20.05 17.87 -5.53
C THR A 182 -19.26 18.96 -4.79
N GLU A 183 -19.98 19.83 -4.08
CA GLU A 183 -19.36 20.85 -3.21
C GLU A 183 -18.67 20.24 -1.97
N GLN A 184 -19.04 19.01 -1.61
CA GLN A 184 -18.57 18.33 -0.41
C GLN A 184 -18.09 16.90 -0.73
N PRO A 185 -16.98 16.74 -1.46
CA PRO A 185 -16.53 15.44 -1.95
C PRO A 185 -16.29 14.42 -0.84
N TYR A 186 -15.85 14.88 0.33
CA TYR A 186 -15.55 14.03 1.49
C TYR A 186 -16.78 13.52 2.24
N GLN A 187 -17.99 14.00 1.93
CA GLN A 187 -19.22 13.35 2.38
C GLN A 187 -19.52 12.07 1.61
N ILE A 188 -19.04 11.98 0.38
CA ILE A 188 -19.21 10.79 -0.48
C ILE A 188 -18.03 9.82 -0.27
N VAL A 189 -16.79 10.34 -0.25
CA VAL A 189 -15.58 9.56 -0.03
C VAL A 189 -14.88 10.08 1.22
N PRO A 190 -15.18 9.54 2.42
CA PRO A 190 -14.63 10.02 3.68
C PRO A 190 -13.19 9.51 3.93
N SER A 191 -12.31 9.71 2.95
CA SER A 191 -10.90 9.37 3.02
C SER A 191 -10.07 10.65 2.86
N TRP A 192 -9.49 11.11 3.93
CA TRP A 192 -8.79 12.40 4.04
C TRP A 192 -7.33 12.17 4.35
N ASP A 193 -6.47 12.98 3.82
CA ASP A 193 -5.07 13.05 4.23
C ASP A 193 -4.92 14.16 5.29
N ILE A 194 -5.05 13.79 6.56
CA ILE A 194 -4.97 14.73 7.68
C ILE A 194 -3.54 15.23 7.89
N ASP A 195 -2.56 14.38 7.64
CA ASP A 195 -1.14 14.71 7.80
C ASP A 195 -0.62 15.59 6.65
N GLY A 196 -1.08 15.32 5.43
CA GLY A 196 -0.67 16.00 4.22
C GLY A 196 0.57 15.43 3.54
N HIS A 197 1.27 14.48 4.18
CA HIS A 197 2.52 13.93 3.66
C HIS A 197 2.30 13.13 2.36
N GLY A 198 1.29 12.25 2.32
CA GLY A 198 0.97 11.48 1.11
C GLY A 198 0.50 12.36 -0.05
N THR A 199 -0.31 13.39 0.24
CA THR A 199 -0.74 14.39 -0.75
C THR A 199 0.45 15.15 -1.32
N PHE A 200 1.40 15.55 -0.47
CA PHE A 200 2.62 16.23 -0.88
C PHE A 200 3.46 15.33 -1.81
N LEU A 201 3.73 14.08 -1.42
CA LEU A 201 4.49 13.13 -2.24
C LEU A 201 3.80 12.87 -3.58
N ALA A 202 2.48 12.67 -3.57
CA ALA A 202 1.71 12.48 -4.79
C ALA A 202 1.77 13.71 -5.71
N SER A 203 1.76 14.92 -5.14
CA SER A 203 1.88 16.17 -5.90
C SER A 203 3.23 16.28 -6.58
N VAL A 204 4.32 16.01 -5.86
CA VAL A 204 5.68 16.08 -6.41
C VAL A 204 5.92 15.00 -7.47
N ALA A 205 5.43 13.80 -7.24
CA ALA A 205 5.63 12.70 -8.19
C ALA A 205 4.69 12.77 -9.41
N ALA A 206 3.43 13.16 -9.22
CA ALA A 206 2.38 12.99 -10.22
C ALA A 206 1.42 14.19 -10.35
N GLY A 207 1.66 15.30 -9.68
CA GLY A 207 0.80 16.50 -9.79
C GLY A 207 0.78 17.09 -11.19
N ASN A 208 -0.36 17.64 -11.60
CA ASN A 208 -0.47 18.36 -12.85
C ASN A 208 0.46 19.59 -12.86
N THR A 209 0.75 20.09 -14.05
CA THR A 209 1.38 21.39 -14.18
C THR A 209 0.43 22.49 -13.66
N TYR A 210 0.91 23.29 -12.75
CA TYR A 210 0.20 24.39 -12.14
C TYR A 210 1.03 25.67 -12.25
N LEU A 211 0.37 26.77 -12.60
CA LEU A 211 0.98 28.09 -12.73
C LEU A 211 0.54 28.96 -11.55
N ASP A 212 1.48 29.48 -10.79
CA ASP A 212 1.24 30.46 -9.72
C ASP A 212 2.09 31.71 -9.99
N GLY A 213 1.49 32.70 -10.62
CA GLY A 213 2.21 33.86 -11.10
C GLY A 213 3.28 33.48 -12.14
N ASP A 214 4.53 33.79 -11.84
CA ASP A 214 5.69 33.45 -12.68
C ASP A 214 6.29 32.05 -12.36
N ASP A 215 5.81 31.40 -11.31
CA ASP A 215 6.28 30.08 -10.89
C ASP A 215 5.48 28.96 -11.57
N ILE A 216 6.21 27.98 -12.08
CA ILE A 216 5.64 26.77 -12.70
C ILE A 216 5.95 25.59 -11.80
N PHE A 217 4.91 24.96 -11.27
CA PHE A 217 5.03 23.65 -10.63
C PHE A 217 4.56 22.56 -11.58
N SER A 218 5.29 21.47 -11.66
CA SER A 218 4.86 20.25 -12.34
C SER A 218 5.45 19.05 -11.62
N GLY A 219 4.63 18.04 -11.36
CA GLY A 219 5.09 16.76 -10.89
C GLY A 219 5.99 16.08 -11.92
N VAL A 220 6.70 15.04 -11.48
CA VAL A 220 7.61 14.26 -12.35
C VAL A 220 6.86 13.56 -13.49
N ALA A 221 5.68 13.02 -13.21
CA ALA A 221 4.83 12.26 -14.12
C ALA A 221 3.40 12.84 -14.16
N PRO A 222 3.21 14.07 -14.71
CA PRO A 222 1.95 14.81 -14.59
C PRO A 222 0.77 14.18 -15.35
N GLU A 223 1.01 13.22 -16.25
CA GLU A 223 -0.04 12.49 -16.98
C GLU A 223 -0.24 11.05 -16.48
N SER A 224 0.48 10.62 -15.44
CA SER A 224 0.30 9.28 -14.86
C SER A 224 -1.05 9.16 -14.15
N ASP A 225 -1.54 7.94 -14.03
CA ASP A 225 -2.64 7.61 -13.13
C ASP A 225 -2.07 7.34 -11.71
N ILE A 226 -2.90 7.55 -10.70
CA ILE A 226 -2.50 7.48 -9.29
C ILE A 226 -3.32 6.40 -8.59
N ILE A 227 -2.68 5.60 -7.74
CA ILE A 227 -3.35 4.75 -6.76
C ILE A 227 -2.78 5.06 -5.39
N MET A 228 -3.65 5.19 -4.39
CA MET A 228 -3.26 5.46 -3.02
C MET A 228 -3.67 4.32 -2.07
N VAL A 229 -2.74 3.87 -1.27
CA VAL A 229 -3.00 3.11 -0.06
C VAL A 229 -2.80 4.04 1.13
N LYS A 230 -3.89 4.38 1.81
CA LYS A 230 -3.84 5.14 3.05
C LYS A 230 -3.66 4.17 4.21
N LEU A 231 -2.50 4.25 4.85
CA LEU A 231 -2.12 3.38 5.96
C LEU A 231 -2.89 3.70 7.25
N LYS A 232 -3.24 2.66 7.99
CA LYS A 232 -3.63 2.79 9.38
C LYS A 232 -2.41 2.86 10.29
N GLN A 233 -2.54 3.48 11.45
CA GLN A 233 -1.49 3.46 12.47
C GLN A 233 -1.22 2.02 12.94
N ALA A 234 0.04 1.76 13.28
CA ALA A 234 0.42 0.51 13.91
C ALA A 234 -0.31 0.34 15.25
N LYS A 235 -0.67 -0.89 15.59
CA LYS A 235 -1.33 -1.22 16.86
C LYS A 235 -0.51 -0.77 18.06
N GLN A 236 -1.16 -0.38 19.13
CA GLN A 236 -0.50 0.15 20.32
C GLN A 236 0.53 -0.84 20.88
N ARG A 237 0.22 -2.14 20.90
CA ARG A 237 1.18 -3.15 21.36
C ARG A 237 2.48 -3.19 20.55
N LEU A 238 2.40 -2.98 19.23
CA LEU A 238 3.59 -2.92 18.38
C LEU A 238 4.39 -1.65 18.67
N ARG A 239 3.70 -0.53 18.86
CA ARG A 239 4.31 0.74 19.27
C ARG A 239 5.00 0.63 20.62
N ASP A 240 4.35 0.01 21.61
CA ASP A 240 4.90 -0.23 22.96
C ASP A 240 6.13 -1.13 22.88
N PHE A 241 6.07 -2.19 22.06
CA PHE A 241 7.20 -3.11 21.88
C PHE A 241 8.46 -2.38 21.37
N PHE A 242 8.30 -1.42 20.45
CA PHE A 242 9.39 -0.62 19.91
C PHE A 242 9.60 0.70 20.65
N LEU A 243 8.92 0.93 21.78
CA LEU A 243 9.02 2.12 22.63
C LEU A 243 8.73 3.42 21.84
N ILE A 244 7.77 3.39 20.93
CA ILE A 244 7.38 4.54 20.12
C ILE A 244 6.43 5.41 20.93
N PRO A 245 6.76 6.69 21.17
CA PRO A 245 5.92 7.60 21.94
C PRO A 245 4.53 7.81 21.30
N ASP A 246 3.54 8.12 22.14
CA ASP A 246 2.22 8.53 21.68
C ASP A 246 2.29 9.75 20.76
N GLY A 247 1.42 9.80 19.76
CA GLY A 247 1.34 10.89 18.80
C GLY A 247 2.41 10.89 17.69
N VAL A 248 3.41 10.00 17.75
CA VAL A 248 4.38 9.84 16.65
C VAL A 248 3.77 8.94 15.56
N PRO A 249 3.66 9.38 14.30
CA PRO A 249 3.19 8.52 13.21
C PRO A 249 4.06 7.26 13.08
N CYS A 250 3.42 6.10 13.04
CA CYS A 250 4.10 4.82 12.96
C CYS A 250 3.21 3.80 12.25
N TYR A 251 3.76 3.10 11.27
CA TYR A 251 3.06 2.16 10.41
C TYR A 251 3.70 0.79 10.47
N SER A 252 2.84 -0.25 10.45
CA SER A 252 3.30 -1.64 10.50
C SER A 252 3.81 -2.10 9.14
N GLU A 253 4.96 -2.77 9.13
CA GLU A 253 5.52 -3.44 7.95
C GLU A 253 4.51 -4.39 7.29
N ALA A 254 3.66 -5.07 8.07
CA ALA A 254 2.62 -5.95 7.56
C ALA A 254 1.58 -5.20 6.72
N ASP A 255 1.13 -4.03 7.17
CA ASP A 255 0.17 -3.19 6.44
C ASP A 255 0.79 -2.61 5.16
N ILE A 256 2.09 -2.27 5.19
CA ILE A 256 2.85 -1.80 4.02
C ILE A 256 2.94 -2.91 2.97
N ILE A 257 3.30 -4.14 3.35
CA ILE A 257 3.40 -5.29 2.44
C ILE A 257 2.04 -5.61 1.80
N LEU A 258 0.96 -5.57 2.57
CA LEU A 258 -0.39 -5.72 2.03
C LEU A 258 -0.74 -4.58 1.07
N GLY A 259 -0.27 -3.36 1.36
CA GLY A 259 -0.37 -2.21 0.45
C GLY A 259 0.35 -2.46 -0.88
N VAL A 260 1.58 -2.97 -0.85
CA VAL A 260 2.33 -3.33 -2.07
C VAL A 260 1.57 -4.40 -2.86
N LYS A 261 1.08 -5.44 -2.19
CA LYS A 261 0.27 -6.48 -2.85
C LYS A 261 -0.98 -5.89 -3.51
N TYR A 262 -1.68 -4.99 -2.83
CA TYR A 262 -2.85 -4.31 -3.38
C TYR A 262 -2.49 -3.55 -4.66
N LEU A 263 -1.45 -2.72 -4.64
CA LEU A 263 -1.01 -1.94 -5.80
C LEU A 263 -0.67 -2.83 -6.99
N ILE A 264 0.05 -3.94 -6.77
CA ILE A 264 0.41 -4.88 -7.82
C ILE A 264 -0.85 -5.52 -8.44
N ASN A 265 -1.80 -5.94 -7.60
CA ASN A 265 -3.04 -6.54 -8.09
C ASN A 265 -3.88 -5.57 -8.91
N LYS A 266 -3.99 -4.30 -8.47
CA LYS A 266 -4.68 -3.24 -9.22
C LYS A 266 -3.98 -2.91 -10.53
N ALA A 267 -2.65 -2.86 -10.56
CA ALA A 267 -1.90 -2.66 -11.79
C ALA A 267 -2.13 -3.79 -12.80
N MET A 268 -2.18 -5.04 -12.32
CA MET A 268 -2.51 -6.21 -13.16
C MET A 268 -3.96 -6.14 -13.67
N GLU A 269 -4.92 -5.77 -12.82
CA GLU A 269 -6.32 -5.58 -13.19
C GLU A 269 -6.48 -4.53 -14.30
N LEU A 270 -5.76 -3.40 -14.16
CA LEU A 270 -5.80 -2.29 -15.10
C LEU A 270 -4.90 -2.50 -16.34
N GLY A 271 -4.05 -3.53 -16.33
CA GLY A 271 -3.12 -3.82 -17.42
C GLY A 271 -2.07 -2.74 -17.64
N LYS A 272 -1.65 -2.02 -16.58
CA LYS A 272 -0.72 -0.89 -16.66
C LYS A 272 0.58 -1.18 -15.92
N PRO A 273 1.72 -0.66 -16.41
CA PRO A 273 2.97 -0.67 -15.65
C PRO A 273 2.83 0.17 -14.37
N LEU A 274 3.48 -0.29 -13.30
CA LEU A 274 3.40 0.29 -11.97
C LEU A 274 4.77 0.78 -11.49
N VAL A 275 4.78 1.99 -10.96
CA VAL A 275 5.88 2.53 -10.14
C VAL A 275 5.34 2.73 -8.73
N ILE A 276 6.03 2.21 -7.71
CA ILE A 276 5.63 2.35 -6.31
C ILE A 276 6.51 3.40 -5.66
N CYS A 277 5.88 4.39 -5.02
CA CYS A 277 6.51 5.40 -4.20
C CYS A 277 6.26 5.05 -2.72
N LEU A 278 7.34 4.81 -1.99
CA LEU A 278 7.34 4.58 -0.54
C LEU A 278 8.05 5.74 0.13
N GLY A 279 7.30 6.67 0.70
CA GLY A 279 7.81 7.81 1.49
C GLY A 279 8.04 7.46 2.95
N LEU A 280 8.31 6.19 3.26
CA LEU A 280 8.38 5.63 4.59
C LEU A 280 9.76 5.03 4.84
N GLY A 281 10.24 5.12 6.07
CA GLY A 281 11.53 4.55 6.43
C GLY A 281 11.58 4.03 7.86
N THR A 282 12.56 3.18 8.12
CA THR A 282 12.87 2.65 9.44
C THR A 282 14.38 2.54 9.63
N ASN A 283 14.84 2.69 10.87
CA ASN A 283 16.21 2.38 11.27
C ASN A 283 16.33 0.96 11.84
N GLN A 284 15.25 0.16 11.78
CA GLN A 284 15.26 -1.21 12.25
C GLN A 284 15.79 -2.15 11.17
N GLY A 285 16.40 -3.24 11.58
CA GLY A 285 16.98 -4.22 10.66
C GLY A 285 18.51 -4.13 10.59
N ASP A 286 19.09 -4.97 9.74
CA ASP A 286 20.53 -5.10 9.55
C ASP A 286 21.11 -4.21 8.44
N HIS A 287 20.26 -3.48 7.73
CA HIS A 287 20.61 -2.62 6.59
C HIS A 287 21.32 -3.35 5.42
N ASN A 288 21.04 -4.64 5.26
CA ASN A 288 21.64 -5.50 4.24
C ASN A 288 20.60 -6.11 3.27
N GLY A 289 19.36 -5.59 3.26
CA GLY A 289 18.30 -6.11 2.39
C GLY A 289 17.59 -7.35 2.95
N ASN A 290 17.64 -7.57 4.28
CA ASN A 290 17.07 -8.75 4.92
C ASN A 290 15.79 -8.47 5.73
N LEU A 291 15.24 -7.24 5.71
CA LEU A 291 13.91 -7.00 6.24
C LEU A 291 12.85 -7.75 5.43
N ASN A 292 11.78 -8.15 6.06
CA ASN A 292 10.71 -8.87 5.37
C ASN A 292 10.12 -8.08 4.20
N LEU A 293 9.99 -6.76 4.34
CA LEU A 293 9.57 -5.89 3.24
C LEU A 293 10.56 -5.94 2.08
N GLU A 294 11.87 -5.84 2.35
CA GLU A 294 12.92 -5.90 1.34
C GLU A 294 12.92 -7.26 0.62
N LEU A 295 12.88 -8.35 1.38
CA LEU A 295 12.80 -9.71 0.85
C LEU A 295 11.50 -9.93 0.04
N TYR A 296 10.38 -9.37 0.49
CA TYR A 296 9.14 -9.43 -0.25
C TYR A 296 9.22 -8.69 -1.58
N LEU A 297 9.78 -7.49 -1.60
CA LEU A 297 9.97 -6.70 -2.82
C LEU A 297 10.82 -7.43 -3.86
N ASP A 298 11.82 -8.20 -3.43
CA ASP A 298 12.61 -9.05 -4.33
C ASP A 298 11.76 -10.15 -4.99
N THR A 299 10.74 -10.68 -4.30
CA THR A 299 9.87 -11.73 -4.86
C THR A 299 8.85 -11.22 -5.88
N VAL A 300 8.56 -9.92 -5.90
CA VAL A 300 7.55 -9.34 -6.81
C VAL A 300 8.15 -8.71 -8.06
N GLN A 301 9.48 -8.68 -8.19
CA GLN A 301 10.13 -8.25 -9.41
C GLN A 301 9.88 -9.29 -10.53
N PRO A 302 9.51 -8.86 -11.76
CA PRO A 302 9.38 -9.81 -12.87
C PRO A 302 10.73 -10.50 -13.09
N GLU A 303 10.72 -11.84 -13.10
CA GLU A 303 11.90 -12.66 -13.38
C GLU A 303 12.57 -12.21 -14.68
N LYS A 304 13.69 -11.53 -14.58
CA LYS A 304 14.48 -11.06 -15.73
C LYS A 304 15.14 -12.19 -16.53
N GLU A 305 15.09 -13.44 -16.05
CA GLU A 305 15.89 -14.53 -16.62
C GLU A 305 15.20 -15.44 -17.64
N GLU A 306 13.88 -15.57 -17.66
CA GLU A 306 13.25 -16.49 -18.60
C GLU A 306 13.17 -16.00 -20.05
N LYS A 307 13.25 -14.69 -20.31
CA LYS A 307 13.25 -14.17 -21.68
C LYS A 307 14.60 -14.26 -22.41
N ARG A 308 15.68 -14.63 -21.75
CA ARG A 308 16.99 -14.85 -22.41
C ARG A 308 17.21 -16.27 -22.95
N LYS A 309 16.34 -17.22 -22.61
CA LYS A 309 16.50 -18.64 -23.06
C LYS A 309 15.67 -19.02 -24.29
N GLN A 310 14.94 -18.10 -24.91
CA GLN A 310 14.18 -18.37 -26.15
C GLN A 310 14.61 -17.52 -27.34
N VAL A 311 15.93 -17.29 -27.48
CA VAL A 311 16.46 -16.95 -28.81
C VAL A 311 16.93 -18.26 -29.42
N PRO A 312 16.28 -18.78 -30.47
CA PRO A 312 16.79 -19.94 -31.18
C PRO A 312 18.16 -19.59 -31.75
N GLN A 313 19.18 -20.39 -31.43
CA GLN A 313 20.40 -20.41 -32.22
C GLN A 313 20.02 -21.00 -33.61
N GLU A 314 19.53 -20.17 -34.50
CA GLU A 314 19.56 -20.50 -35.91
C GLU A 314 20.98 -20.27 -36.41
N SER A 315 21.61 -21.40 -36.67
CA SER A 315 22.68 -21.68 -37.64
C SER A 315 23.17 -20.47 -38.45
N LEU A 316 24.34 -19.97 -38.16
CA LEU A 316 25.22 -19.46 -39.19
C LEU A 316 26.03 -20.65 -39.74
N GLY A 317 25.46 -21.25 -40.80
CA GLY A 317 26.25 -22.00 -41.74
C GLY A 317 27.00 -21.03 -42.64
N LEU A 318 28.27 -21.16 -42.58
CA LEU A 318 29.33 -21.08 -43.62
C LEU A 318 30.65 -20.82 -42.94
#